data_88b4c3de18778438d857ee57200817b1
#
_entry.id   88b4c3de18778438d857ee57200817b1
#
_cell.length_a   1.000
_cell.length_b   1.000
_cell.length_c   1.000
_cell.angle_alpha   90.00
_cell.angle_beta   90.00
_cell.angle_gamma   90.00
#
_symmetry.space_group_name_H-M   'P 1'
#
loop_
_entity.id
_entity.type
_entity.pdbx_description
1 polymer ?
#
loop_
_entity_poly.entity_id
_entity_poly.type
_entity_poly.pdbx_seq_one_letter_code
_entity_poly.pdbx_strand_id
1 'polypeptide(L)'
;MTAALALSIAPEVAQAEALRERVQVLESRPGVREVLLVTEAPKRAPSERHVVLVLGGGGGGFAVVSRDGLPEVYGGLSPDQRQRLADTVGGVVIALSPPSDRPIMDREWRLSSAHVCDMRRAVDWARAQWPCSSAWVLGINNGALSAAVATASIDDLAGAVLLSCVDEALDQPQKSERMRVLAVRHCNGAGTSPNASGGCARRTLVSVHDERRVPSALEAGNALHAPRFNGKEQQVVDVVARWILTGAAPDEIR
;
A
#
# COMPACT_ATOMS: atom_id res chain seq x y z
N MET A 1 7.03 55.02 -38.34
CA MET A 1 7.81 53.79 -38.14
C MET A 1 7.39 53.18 -36.80
N THR A 2 6.51 52.21 -36.81
CA THR A 2 5.96 51.58 -35.61
C THR A 2 6.57 50.18 -35.48
N ALA A 3 7.41 49.99 -34.49
CA ALA A 3 8.05 48.72 -34.22
C ALA A 3 7.07 47.81 -33.41
N ALA A 4 6.70 46.68 -33.98
CA ALA A 4 5.92 45.66 -33.32
C ALA A 4 6.87 44.77 -32.50
N LEU A 5 6.69 44.75 -31.18
CA LEU A 5 7.32 43.76 -30.31
C LEU A 5 6.58 42.42 -30.43
N ALA A 6 7.22 41.42 -31.00
CA ALA A 6 6.73 40.05 -30.98
C ALA A 6 7.14 39.41 -29.62
N LEU A 7 6.15 39.19 -28.74
CA LEU A 7 6.33 38.32 -27.56
C LEU A 7 6.39 36.86 -28.03
N SER A 8 7.57 36.27 -27.92
CA SER A 8 7.77 34.84 -28.09
C SER A 8 7.33 34.13 -26.80
N ILE A 9 6.16 33.50 -26.82
CA ILE A 9 5.72 32.56 -25.78
C ILE A 9 6.39 31.22 -26.09
N ALA A 10 7.48 30.92 -25.40
CA ALA A 10 8.05 29.58 -25.41
C ALA A 10 7.05 28.62 -24.71
N PRO A 11 6.73 27.46 -25.30
CA PRO A 11 5.91 26.48 -24.60
C PRO A 11 6.70 25.95 -23.40
N GLU A 12 6.15 26.15 -22.22
CA GLU A 12 6.60 25.52 -20.97
C GLU A 12 6.37 24.02 -21.12
N VAL A 13 7.42 23.30 -21.53
CA VAL A 13 7.41 21.85 -21.58
C VAL A 13 7.35 21.40 -20.11
N ALA A 14 6.15 20.99 -19.66
CA ALA A 14 5.98 20.28 -18.40
C ALA A 14 6.89 19.06 -18.46
N GLN A 15 8.05 19.12 -17.82
CA GLN A 15 8.89 17.97 -17.58
C GLN A 15 8.08 17.02 -16.71
N ALA A 16 7.68 15.89 -17.28
CA ALA A 16 7.16 14.77 -16.50
C ALA A 16 8.20 14.49 -15.41
N GLU A 17 7.83 14.71 -14.15
CA GLU A 17 8.71 14.41 -13.02
C GLU A 17 9.05 12.93 -13.11
N ALA A 18 10.33 12.64 -13.28
CA ALA A 18 10.81 11.26 -13.39
C ALA A 18 10.45 10.52 -12.10
N LEU A 19 9.87 9.33 -12.25
CA LEU A 19 9.54 8.43 -11.15
C LEU A 19 10.78 8.26 -10.26
N ARG A 20 10.66 8.56 -8.98
CA ARG A 20 11.77 8.47 -8.02
C ARG A 20 11.76 7.11 -7.36
N GLU A 21 12.06 6.08 -8.14
CA GLU A 21 12.10 4.70 -7.67
C GLU A 21 13.51 4.14 -7.63
N ARG A 22 13.78 3.35 -6.61
CA ARG A 22 15.00 2.56 -6.50
C ARG A 22 14.72 1.18 -5.94
N VAL A 23 15.54 0.24 -6.32
CA VAL A 23 15.50 -1.14 -5.83
C VAL A 23 16.55 -1.31 -4.73
N GLN A 24 16.15 -1.95 -3.63
CA GLN A 24 16.99 -2.33 -2.52
C GLN A 24 16.80 -3.81 -2.23
N VAL A 25 17.89 -4.55 -2.03
CA VAL A 25 17.84 -5.93 -1.54
C VAL A 25 18.08 -5.93 -0.04
N LEU A 26 17.21 -6.61 0.70
CA LEU A 26 17.27 -6.76 2.14
C LEU A 26 17.44 -8.24 2.49
N GLU A 27 18.41 -8.57 3.35
CA GLU A 27 18.45 -9.87 4.00
C GLU A 27 17.53 -9.83 5.21
N SER A 28 16.37 -10.49 5.10
CA SER A 28 15.34 -10.48 6.16
C SER A 28 15.59 -11.54 7.22
N ARG A 29 16.15 -12.70 6.81
CA ARG A 29 16.57 -13.81 7.67
C ARG A 29 17.90 -14.37 7.12
N PRO A 30 18.69 -15.15 7.87
CA PRO A 30 19.95 -15.72 7.37
C PRO A 30 19.78 -16.44 6.04
N GLY A 31 20.45 -15.92 4.99
CA GLY A 31 20.38 -16.44 3.63
C GLY A 31 19.10 -16.15 2.85
N VAL A 32 18.11 -15.47 3.46
CA VAL A 32 16.83 -15.14 2.82
C VAL A 32 16.79 -13.66 2.44
N ARG A 33 16.47 -13.40 1.20
CA ARG A 33 16.46 -12.04 0.62
C ARG A 33 15.05 -11.64 0.20
N GLU A 34 14.77 -10.37 0.36
CA GLU A 34 13.61 -9.69 -0.17
C GLU A 34 14.03 -8.48 -0.99
N VAL A 35 13.22 -8.15 -1.97
CA VAL A 35 13.41 -6.95 -2.80
C VAL A 35 12.45 -5.88 -2.32
N LEU A 36 12.98 -4.70 -2.05
CA LEU A 36 12.22 -3.50 -1.72
C LEU A 36 12.21 -2.59 -2.95
N LEU A 37 11.04 -2.27 -3.46
CA LEU A 37 10.89 -1.18 -4.43
C LEU A 37 10.48 0.08 -3.67
N VAL A 38 11.39 1.04 -3.62
CA VAL A 38 11.27 2.26 -2.83
C VAL A 38 10.90 3.42 -3.74
N THR A 39 9.75 4.02 -3.49
CA THR A 39 9.25 5.23 -4.17
C THR A 39 9.27 6.38 -3.17
N GLU A 40 9.96 7.48 -3.49
CA GLU A 40 10.15 8.60 -2.56
C GLU A 40 9.47 9.88 -3.06
N ALA A 41 8.81 10.59 -2.16
CA ALA A 41 8.37 11.97 -2.38
C ALA A 41 9.55 12.95 -2.39
N PRO A 42 9.36 14.17 -2.94
CA PRO A 42 10.28 15.27 -2.71
C PRO A 42 10.56 15.48 -1.22
N LYS A 43 11.79 15.89 -0.89
CA LYS A 43 12.24 16.00 0.52
C LYS A 43 11.32 16.90 1.35
N ARG A 44 10.77 16.33 2.43
CA ARG A 44 10.09 17.04 3.52
C ARG A 44 10.88 16.92 4.82
N ALA A 45 10.48 17.68 5.83
CA ALA A 45 11.08 17.58 7.16
C ALA A 45 10.94 16.15 7.72
N PRO A 46 11.98 15.59 8.37
CA PRO A 46 11.96 14.20 8.85
C PRO A 46 10.79 13.86 9.78
N SER A 47 10.37 14.82 10.61
CA SER A 47 9.25 14.64 11.57
C SER A 47 7.87 14.54 10.92
N GLU A 48 7.76 14.93 9.65
CA GLU A 48 6.50 14.91 8.90
C GLU A 48 6.43 13.75 7.90
N ARG A 49 7.43 12.88 7.91
CA ARG A 49 7.48 11.78 6.96
C ARG A 49 6.66 10.58 7.41
N HIS A 50 6.02 9.96 6.45
CA HIS A 50 5.37 8.67 6.60
C HIS A 50 6.09 7.63 5.74
N VAL A 51 6.31 6.44 6.29
CA VAL A 51 6.76 5.27 5.54
C VAL A 51 5.61 4.29 5.44
N VAL A 52 5.24 3.90 4.23
CA VAL A 52 4.16 2.96 3.97
C VAL A 52 4.73 1.70 3.34
N LEU A 53 4.77 0.61 4.10
CA LEU A 53 5.17 -0.71 3.61
C LEU A 53 3.98 -1.37 2.92
N VAL A 54 4.08 -1.65 1.63
CA VAL A 54 3.03 -2.27 0.81
C VAL A 54 3.26 -3.77 0.67
N LEU A 55 2.25 -4.54 1.07
CA LEU A 55 2.23 -5.99 1.06
C LEU A 55 1.27 -6.47 -0.04
N GLY A 56 1.83 -7.11 -1.06
CA GLY A 56 1.09 -7.51 -2.26
C GLY A 56 0.04 -8.59 -2.05
N GLY A 57 -0.97 -8.57 -2.91
CA GLY A 57 -2.06 -9.55 -2.97
C GLY A 57 -1.69 -10.86 -3.67
N GLY A 58 -2.69 -11.70 -3.93
CA GLY A 58 -2.53 -12.98 -4.60
C GLY A 58 -1.55 -13.90 -3.85
N GLY A 59 -0.69 -14.58 -4.57
CA GLY A 59 0.42 -15.38 -4.02
C GLY A 59 1.62 -14.56 -3.54
N GLY A 60 1.46 -13.23 -3.42
CA GLY A 60 2.55 -12.32 -3.08
C GLY A 60 3.45 -11.99 -4.28
N GLY A 61 3.01 -12.36 -5.48
CA GLY A 61 3.78 -12.22 -6.70
C GLY A 61 4.27 -10.78 -6.92
N PHE A 62 5.52 -10.59 -6.61
CA PHE A 62 6.29 -9.41 -6.86
C PHE A 62 7.33 -9.82 -7.91
N ALA A 63 7.04 -9.56 -9.14
CA ALA A 63 8.07 -9.69 -10.16
C ALA A 63 8.63 -8.28 -10.41
N VAL A 64 9.89 -8.08 -10.04
CA VAL A 64 10.65 -6.98 -10.63
C VAL A 64 11.01 -7.44 -12.04
N VAL A 65 10.10 -7.23 -12.97
CA VAL A 65 10.39 -7.42 -14.39
C VAL A 65 10.86 -6.06 -14.89
N SER A 66 12.13 -5.99 -15.24
CA SER A 66 12.63 -4.83 -15.95
C SER A 66 12.13 -4.88 -17.40
N ARG A 67 11.04 -4.18 -17.65
CA ARG A 67 10.68 -3.80 -19.01
C ARG A 67 11.21 -2.37 -19.19
N ASP A 68 12.14 -2.19 -20.12
CA ASP A 68 12.77 -0.89 -20.40
C ASP A 68 13.55 -0.29 -19.20
N GLY A 69 14.06 -1.13 -18.31
CA GLY A 69 14.87 -0.70 -17.15
C GLY A 69 14.05 -0.26 -15.93
N LEU A 70 12.71 -0.30 -15.99
CA LEU A 70 11.84 0.04 -14.86
C LEU A 70 11.29 -1.24 -14.19
N PRO A 71 11.32 -1.33 -12.87
CA PRO A 71 10.74 -2.46 -12.15
C PRO A 71 9.22 -2.41 -12.18
N GLU A 72 8.58 -3.48 -12.64
CA GLU A 72 7.12 -3.65 -12.54
C GLU A 72 6.78 -4.49 -11.30
N VAL A 73 5.79 -4.04 -10.53
CA VAL A 73 5.26 -4.74 -9.36
C VAL A 73 3.90 -5.32 -9.67
N TYR A 74 3.79 -6.64 -9.66
CA TYR A 74 2.51 -7.33 -9.80
C TYR A 74 1.85 -7.53 -8.44
N GLY A 75 0.52 -7.37 -8.38
CA GLY A 75 -0.25 -7.57 -7.14
C GLY A 75 -0.14 -6.46 -6.09
N GLY A 76 0.44 -5.32 -6.46
CA GLY A 76 0.62 -4.14 -5.63
C GLY A 76 -0.03 -2.88 -6.22
N LEU A 77 0.40 -1.72 -5.74
CA LEU A 77 0.05 -0.43 -6.34
C LEU A 77 0.82 -0.22 -7.65
N SER A 78 0.19 0.40 -8.64
CA SER A 78 0.87 0.81 -9.88
C SER A 78 1.95 1.88 -9.59
N PRO A 79 2.90 2.11 -10.51
CA PRO A 79 3.90 3.19 -10.34
C PRO A 79 3.28 4.54 -9.99
N ASP A 80 2.26 4.96 -10.74
CA ASP A 80 1.55 6.24 -10.52
C ASP A 80 0.86 6.27 -9.15
N GLN A 81 0.28 5.16 -8.72
CA GLN A 81 -0.36 5.07 -7.41
C GLN A 81 0.66 5.15 -6.28
N ARG A 82 1.83 4.49 -6.42
CA ARG A 82 2.91 4.58 -5.43
C ARG A 82 3.45 6.00 -5.33
N GLN A 83 3.73 6.64 -6.48
CA GLN A 83 4.23 8.01 -6.50
C GLN A 83 3.21 8.97 -5.88
N ARG A 84 1.94 8.88 -6.30
CA ARG A 84 0.87 9.73 -5.74
C ARG A 84 0.70 9.55 -4.24
N LEU A 85 0.74 8.31 -3.74
CA LEU A 85 0.69 8.04 -2.31
C LEU A 85 1.88 8.67 -1.60
N ALA A 86 3.10 8.44 -2.09
CA ALA A 86 4.32 8.99 -1.52
C ALA A 86 4.29 10.53 -1.47
N ASP A 87 3.90 11.17 -2.57
CA ASP A 87 3.82 12.64 -2.67
C ASP A 87 2.78 13.22 -1.71
N THR A 88 1.61 12.59 -1.64
CA THR A 88 0.53 13.09 -0.79
C THR A 88 0.85 12.94 0.69
N VAL A 89 1.38 11.78 1.12
CA VAL A 89 1.77 11.58 2.52
C VAL A 89 3.10 12.28 2.86
N GLY A 90 3.79 12.83 1.85
CA GLY A 90 5.08 13.49 2.03
C GLY A 90 6.18 12.55 2.49
N GLY A 91 6.18 11.31 2.01
CA GLY A 91 7.01 10.25 2.56
C GLY A 91 7.53 9.24 1.56
N VAL A 92 7.51 8.00 1.97
CA VAL A 92 8.09 6.88 1.24
C VAL A 92 7.10 5.73 1.15
N VAL A 93 6.95 5.17 -0.03
CA VAL A 93 6.19 3.92 -0.26
C VAL A 93 7.17 2.82 -0.61
N ILE A 94 7.12 1.71 0.10
CA ILE A 94 8.02 0.57 -0.07
C ILE A 94 7.19 -0.65 -0.42
N ALA A 95 7.26 -1.13 -1.65
CA ALA A 95 6.66 -2.40 -1.99
C ALA A 95 7.63 -3.55 -1.66
N LEU A 96 7.15 -4.53 -0.87
CA LEU A 96 7.92 -5.65 -0.37
C LEU A 96 7.66 -6.90 -1.22
N SER A 97 8.73 -7.54 -1.72
CA SER A 97 8.63 -8.82 -2.42
C SER A 97 8.35 -9.98 -1.45
N PRO A 98 7.88 -11.14 -1.96
CA PRO A 98 8.03 -12.39 -1.23
C PRO A 98 9.49 -12.67 -0.90
N PRO A 99 9.76 -13.39 0.20
CA PRO A 99 11.10 -13.81 0.54
C PRO A 99 11.63 -14.87 -0.47
N SER A 100 12.93 -14.90 -0.70
CA SER A 100 13.56 -15.74 -1.72
C SER A 100 13.37 -17.24 -1.50
N ASP A 101 13.11 -17.68 -0.27
CA ASP A 101 12.81 -19.06 0.10
C ASP A 101 11.31 -19.40 0.02
N ARG A 102 10.44 -18.40 -0.21
CA ARG A 102 9.00 -18.59 -0.31
C ARG A 102 8.38 -17.68 -1.38
N PRO A 103 8.62 -17.95 -2.66
CA PRO A 103 8.18 -17.06 -3.74
C PRO A 103 6.65 -17.00 -3.90
N ILE A 104 5.93 -17.95 -3.34
CA ILE A 104 4.46 -17.96 -3.28
C ILE A 104 4.03 -17.94 -1.82
N MET A 105 3.34 -16.87 -1.42
CA MET A 105 2.84 -16.69 -0.06
C MET A 105 1.38 -17.11 0.03
N ASP A 106 1.14 -18.30 0.54
CA ASP A 106 -0.19 -18.79 0.90
C ASP A 106 -0.67 -18.18 2.24
N ARG A 107 -1.88 -18.53 2.65
CA ARG A 107 -2.49 -18.07 3.89
C ARG A 107 -1.65 -18.47 5.12
N GLU A 108 -1.20 -19.72 5.16
CA GLU A 108 -0.44 -20.26 6.30
C GLU A 108 0.87 -19.49 6.50
N TRP A 109 1.59 -19.23 5.39
CA TRP A 109 2.79 -18.42 5.44
C TRP A 109 2.53 -17.01 5.97
N ARG A 110 1.45 -16.36 5.49
CA ARG A 110 1.10 -14.99 5.92
C ARG A 110 0.81 -14.88 7.41
N LEU A 111 0.39 -15.97 8.05
CA LEU A 111 0.14 -16.07 9.50
C LEU A 111 1.40 -16.50 10.28
N SER A 112 2.48 -16.89 9.62
CA SER A 112 3.67 -17.44 10.27
C SER A 112 4.53 -16.39 10.96
N SER A 113 5.23 -16.83 12.01
CA SER A 113 6.23 -15.99 12.69
C SER A 113 7.41 -15.62 11.78
N ALA A 114 7.74 -16.46 10.81
CA ALA A 114 8.79 -16.17 9.83
C ALA A 114 8.42 -14.97 8.97
N HIS A 115 7.17 -14.92 8.46
CA HIS A 115 6.67 -13.75 7.72
C HIS A 115 6.63 -12.48 8.58
N VAL A 116 6.25 -12.60 9.85
CA VAL A 116 6.31 -11.48 10.80
C VAL A 116 7.75 -10.97 10.96
N CYS A 117 8.75 -11.88 11.06
CA CYS A 117 10.16 -11.48 11.12
C CYS A 117 10.58 -10.73 9.86
N ASP A 118 10.17 -11.20 8.68
CA ASP A 118 10.48 -10.54 7.40
C ASP A 118 9.90 -9.12 7.35
N MET A 119 8.62 -8.97 7.66
CA MET A 119 7.97 -7.64 7.72
C MET A 119 8.61 -6.72 8.75
N ARG A 120 8.93 -7.23 9.94
CA ARG A 120 9.62 -6.47 11.00
C ARG A 120 10.97 -5.96 10.49
N ARG A 121 11.73 -6.82 9.85
CA ARG A 121 13.04 -6.46 9.29
C ARG A 121 12.95 -5.35 8.26
N ALA A 122 11.92 -5.38 7.40
CA ALA A 122 11.66 -4.31 6.43
C ALA A 122 11.28 -2.98 7.12
N VAL A 123 10.45 -3.03 8.17
CA VAL A 123 10.09 -1.85 8.98
C VAL A 123 11.32 -1.28 9.69
N ASP A 124 12.15 -2.12 10.29
CA ASP A 124 13.37 -1.68 11.01
C ASP A 124 14.38 -1.06 10.03
N TRP A 125 14.55 -1.66 8.85
CA TRP A 125 15.36 -1.08 7.79
C TRP A 125 14.85 0.30 7.37
N ALA A 126 13.54 0.43 7.16
CA ALA A 126 12.93 1.69 6.78
C ALA A 126 13.13 2.76 7.86
N ARG A 127 12.98 2.43 9.12
CA ARG A 127 13.25 3.34 10.25
C ARG A 127 14.69 3.79 10.32
N ALA A 128 15.63 2.89 10.01
CA ALA A 128 17.05 3.25 9.96
C ALA A 128 17.35 4.23 8.80
N GLN A 129 16.63 4.13 7.67
CA GLN A 129 16.78 5.05 6.54
C GLN A 129 16.09 6.40 6.79
N TRP A 130 14.92 6.39 7.43
CA TRP A 130 14.11 7.59 7.72
C TRP A 130 13.75 7.66 9.20
N PRO A 131 14.71 8.07 10.05
CA PRO A 131 14.48 8.25 11.49
C PRO A 131 13.34 9.23 11.75
N CYS A 132 12.59 9.01 12.83
CA CYS A 132 11.45 9.83 13.24
C CYS A 132 10.24 9.79 12.30
N SER A 133 10.21 8.92 11.28
CA SER A 133 9.04 8.73 10.43
C SER A 133 7.99 7.83 11.12
N SER A 134 6.71 8.08 10.81
CA SER A 134 5.62 7.18 11.20
C SER A 134 5.54 6.01 10.24
N ALA A 135 5.65 4.77 10.73
CA ALA A 135 5.59 3.55 9.93
C ALA A 135 4.16 3.01 9.83
N TRP A 136 3.73 2.73 8.61
CA TRP A 136 2.43 2.17 8.26
C TRP A 136 2.61 0.90 7.45
N VAL A 137 1.64 -0.01 7.53
CA VAL A 137 1.54 -1.17 6.64
C VAL A 137 0.28 -1.06 5.79
N LEU A 138 0.38 -1.35 4.49
CA LEU A 138 -0.73 -1.37 3.56
C LEU A 138 -0.78 -2.73 2.90
N GLY A 139 -1.84 -3.47 3.13
CA GLY A 139 -2.05 -4.79 2.55
C GLY A 139 -3.15 -4.79 1.49
N ILE A 140 -2.95 -5.52 0.41
CA ILE A 140 -3.85 -5.59 -0.73
C ILE A 140 -4.36 -7.02 -0.89
N ASN A 141 -5.66 -7.25 -0.93
CA ASN A 141 -6.27 -8.58 -1.00
C ASN A 141 -5.71 -9.51 0.09
N ASN A 142 -5.06 -10.63 -0.29
CA ASN A 142 -4.39 -11.52 0.66
C ASN A 142 -3.28 -10.81 1.46
N GLY A 143 -2.66 -9.78 0.93
CA GLY A 143 -1.70 -8.93 1.65
C GLY A 143 -2.32 -8.18 2.82
N ALA A 144 -3.64 -7.96 2.80
CA ALA A 144 -4.36 -7.38 3.94
C ALA A 144 -4.28 -8.27 5.19
N LEU A 145 -4.24 -9.60 5.02
CA LEU A 145 -4.00 -10.52 6.13
C LEU A 145 -2.59 -10.33 6.72
N SER A 146 -1.59 -10.19 5.86
CA SER A 146 -0.21 -9.87 6.30
C SER A 146 -0.15 -8.54 7.07
N ALA A 147 -0.82 -7.50 6.56
CA ALA A 147 -0.86 -6.20 7.23
C ALA A 147 -1.60 -6.26 8.57
N ALA A 148 -2.69 -7.03 8.66
CA ALA A 148 -3.41 -7.24 9.90
C ALA A 148 -2.56 -7.99 10.94
N VAL A 149 -1.86 -9.05 10.54
CA VAL A 149 -0.92 -9.78 11.41
C VAL A 149 0.24 -8.88 11.85
N ALA A 150 0.72 -7.99 10.99
CA ALA A 150 1.74 -7.02 11.37
C ALA A 150 1.27 -6.11 12.52
N THR A 151 -0.01 -5.68 12.52
CA THR A 151 -0.56 -4.86 13.63
C THR A 151 -0.63 -5.60 14.96
N ALA A 152 -0.75 -6.93 14.91
CA ALA A 152 -0.75 -7.77 16.10
C ALA A 152 0.66 -8.05 16.66
N SER A 153 1.69 -7.91 15.83
CA SER A 153 3.01 -8.48 16.10
C SER A 153 4.15 -7.46 16.11
N ILE A 154 4.04 -6.36 15.35
CA ILE A 154 5.12 -5.35 15.23
C ILE A 154 4.77 -4.14 16.08
N ASP A 155 5.70 -3.79 16.98
CA ASP A 155 5.57 -2.62 17.83
C ASP A 155 5.72 -1.32 17.03
N ASP A 156 5.12 -0.26 17.57
CA ASP A 156 5.28 1.12 17.10
C ASP A 156 4.83 1.40 15.66
N LEU A 157 4.04 0.51 15.03
CA LEU A 157 3.32 0.87 13.82
C LEU A 157 2.28 1.96 14.16
N ALA A 158 2.23 2.98 13.32
CA ALA A 158 1.20 4.02 13.42
C ALA A 158 -0.19 3.48 13.04
N GLY A 159 -0.22 2.47 12.18
CA GLY A 159 -1.45 1.78 11.80
C GLY A 159 -1.33 0.93 10.54
N ALA A 160 -2.48 0.47 10.05
CA ALA A 160 -2.60 -0.34 8.85
C ALA A 160 -3.72 0.12 7.93
N VAL A 161 -3.52 -0.14 6.64
CA VAL A 161 -4.54 0.00 5.59
C VAL A 161 -4.78 -1.37 4.97
N LEU A 162 -6.05 -1.79 4.93
CA LEU A 162 -6.48 -3.09 4.42
C LEU A 162 -7.36 -2.86 3.18
N LEU A 163 -6.78 -3.06 1.99
CA LEU A 163 -7.48 -2.86 0.72
C LEU A 163 -8.06 -4.17 0.19
N SER A 164 -9.33 -4.17 -0.19
CA SER A 164 -10.06 -5.38 -0.66
C SER A 164 -9.87 -6.56 0.28
N CYS A 165 -9.93 -6.31 1.59
CA CYS A 165 -9.63 -7.31 2.61
C CYS A 165 -10.75 -8.35 2.76
N VAL A 166 -10.35 -9.57 3.11
CA VAL A 166 -11.24 -10.63 3.57
C VAL A 166 -11.59 -10.43 5.05
N ASP A 167 -12.70 -11.01 5.51
CA ASP A 167 -13.16 -10.87 6.91
C ASP A 167 -12.11 -11.31 7.92
N GLU A 168 -11.38 -12.39 7.61
CA GLU A 168 -10.29 -12.90 8.46
C GLU A 168 -9.23 -11.83 8.79
N ALA A 169 -8.92 -10.92 7.86
CA ALA A 169 -7.99 -9.82 8.12
C ALA A 169 -8.56 -8.81 9.13
N LEU A 170 -9.88 -8.66 9.16
CA LEU A 170 -10.57 -7.81 10.12
C LEU A 170 -10.67 -8.45 11.51
N ASP A 171 -10.62 -9.78 11.60
CA ASP A 171 -10.70 -10.51 12.86
C ASP A 171 -9.36 -10.58 13.60
N GLN A 172 -8.25 -10.18 12.95
CA GLN A 172 -6.95 -10.18 13.59
C GLN A 172 -6.90 -9.15 14.74
N PRO A 173 -6.32 -9.52 15.88
CA PRO A 173 -6.16 -8.60 17.01
C PRO A 173 -5.20 -7.47 16.66
N GLN A 174 -5.31 -6.37 17.38
CA GLN A 174 -4.34 -5.28 17.34
C GLN A 174 -3.53 -5.26 18.62
N LYS A 175 -2.23 -5.07 18.50
CA LYS A 175 -1.32 -5.04 19.64
C LYS A 175 -1.52 -3.81 20.54
N SER A 176 -2.01 -2.72 19.97
CA SER A 176 -2.19 -1.45 20.67
C SER A 176 -3.48 -0.76 20.23
N GLU A 177 -4.24 -0.26 21.18
CA GLU A 177 -5.41 0.59 20.92
C GLU A 177 -5.05 1.93 20.24
N ARG A 178 -3.77 2.32 20.25
CA ARG A 178 -3.29 3.52 19.56
C ARG A 178 -3.15 3.34 18.07
N MET A 179 -3.02 2.10 17.59
CA MET A 179 -2.94 1.81 16.16
C MET A 179 -4.26 2.13 15.47
N ARG A 180 -4.18 2.82 14.34
CA ARG A 180 -5.33 3.11 13.50
C ARG A 180 -5.41 2.07 12.39
N VAL A 181 -6.61 1.60 12.06
CA VAL A 181 -6.84 0.67 10.93
C VAL A 181 -7.90 1.24 9.99
N LEU A 182 -7.55 1.37 8.72
CA LEU A 182 -8.48 1.69 7.64
C LEU A 182 -8.74 0.40 6.85
N ALA A 183 -10.00 0.03 6.71
CA ALA A 183 -10.42 -1.04 5.82
C ALA A 183 -11.22 -0.44 4.65
N VAL A 184 -10.80 -0.74 3.42
CA VAL A 184 -11.50 -0.33 2.19
C VAL A 184 -12.00 -1.58 1.49
N ARG A 185 -13.32 -1.68 1.32
CA ARG A 185 -13.99 -2.88 0.80
C ARG A 185 -14.89 -2.54 -0.38
N HIS A 186 -15.05 -3.50 -1.29
CA HIS A 186 -16.10 -3.41 -2.31
C HIS A 186 -17.47 -3.64 -1.68
N CYS A 187 -18.43 -2.78 -2.02
CA CYS A 187 -19.82 -2.98 -1.71
C CYS A 187 -20.50 -3.65 -2.91
N ASN A 188 -20.48 -4.99 -2.92
CA ASN A 188 -21.28 -5.75 -3.86
C ASN A 188 -22.69 -5.79 -3.32
N GLY A 189 -23.68 -5.24 -3.98
CA GLY A 189 -25.08 -5.05 -3.60
C GLY A 189 -25.85 -6.18 -2.90
N ALA A 190 -25.18 -7.25 -2.48
CA ALA A 190 -25.67 -8.34 -1.66
C ALA A 190 -24.93 -8.34 -0.31
N GLY A 191 -25.39 -7.50 0.62
CA GLY A 191 -25.36 -7.80 2.04
C GLY A 191 -23.99 -7.99 2.71
N THR A 192 -22.98 -7.15 2.46
CA THR A 192 -21.91 -7.04 3.44
C THR A 192 -22.41 -6.17 4.58
N SER A 193 -22.75 -6.82 5.70
CA SER A 193 -23.22 -6.15 6.90
C SER A 193 -22.25 -5.02 7.32
N PRO A 194 -22.73 -3.82 7.57
CA PRO A 194 -21.90 -2.75 8.13
C PRO A 194 -21.40 -3.08 9.55
N ASN A 195 -21.82 -4.19 10.12
CA ASN A 195 -21.57 -4.60 11.50
C ASN A 195 -20.36 -5.51 11.72
N ALA A 196 -19.40 -5.61 10.78
CA ALA A 196 -18.10 -6.20 11.09
C ALA A 196 -17.23 -5.23 11.95
N SER A 197 -17.86 -4.46 12.82
CA SER A 197 -17.22 -3.73 13.91
C SER A 197 -16.96 -4.69 15.07
N GLY A 198 -16.17 -5.72 14.85
CA GLY A 198 -15.58 -6.48 15.93
C GLY A 198 -14.73 -5.53 16.77
N GLY A 199 -15.24 -5.16 17.93
CA GLY A 199 -14.62 -4.72 19.17
C GLY A 199 -13.37 -3.81 19.19
N CYS A 200 -12.87 -3.25 18.08
CA CYS A 200 -11.70 -2.38 18.07
C CYS A 200 -12.10 -0.92 17.83
N ALA A 201 -11.95 -0.10 18.84
CA ALA A 201 -12.41 1.29 18.93
C ALA A 201 -11.82 2.28 17.88
N ARG A 202 -10.93 1.84 16.98
CA ARG A 202 -10.23 2.70 16.00
C ARG A 202 -10.15 2.13 14.59
N ARG A 203 -11.18 1.38 14.17
CA ARG A 203 -11.31 0.96 12.77
C ARG A 203 -12.18 1.94 12.00
N THR A 204 -11.67 2.40 10.88
CA THR A 204 -12.43 3.15 9.88
C THR A 204 -12.76 2.21 8.73
N LEU A 205 -14.02 2.13 8.35
CA LEU A 205 -14.47 1.32 7.21
C LEU A 205 -14.91 2.26 6.09
N VAL A 206 -14.41 2.01 4.88
CA VAL A 206 -14.82 2.71 3.66
C VAL A 206 -15.37 1.70 2.67
N SER A 207 -16.57 1.95 2.18
CA SER A 207 -17.22 1.15 1.17
C SER A 207 -17.01 1.76 -0.21
N VAL A 208 -16.55 0.94 -1.18
CA VAL A 208 -16.41 1.37 -2.59
C VAL A 208 -17.58 0.80 -3.38
N HIS A 209 -18.42 1.67 -3.89
CA HIS A 209 -19.53 1.31 -4.76
C HIS A 209 -19.04 1.26 -6.20
N ASP A 210 -19.21 0.10 -6.81
CA ASP A 210 -18.85 -0.17 -8.18
C ASP A 210 -20.04 -0.76 -8.92
N GLU A 211 -20.37 -0.19 -10.05
CA GLU A 211 -21.47 -0.64 -10.90
C GLU A 211 -21.10 -1.88 -11.74
N ARG A 212 -19.82 -2.25 -11.78
CA ARG A 212 -19.36 -3.39 -12.57
C ARG A 212 -19.35 -4.67 -11.74
N ARG A 213 -19.80 -5.75 -12.37
CA ARG A 213 -19.80 -7.10 -11.81
C ARG A 213 -18.38 -7.48 -11.34
N VAL A 214 -18.25 -7.76 -10.06
CA VAL A 214 -17.00 -8.33 -9.52
C VAL A 214 -16.79 -9.70 -10.16
N PRO A 215 -15.60 -9.99 -10.68
CA PRO A 215 -15.26 -11.32 -11.14
C PRO A 215 -15.50 -12.36 -10.04
N SER A 216 -15.90 -13.56 -10.41
CA SER A 216 -16.10 -14.64 -9.46
C SER A 216 -14.82 -14.91 -8.65
N ALA A 217 -14.95 -15.55 -7.48
CA ALA A 217 -13.80 -15.88 -6.62
C ALA A 217 -12.70 -16.68 -7.36
N LEU A 218 -13.08 -17.44 -8.41
CA LEU A 218 -12.13 -18.14 -9.30
C LEU A 218 -11.29 -17.19 -10.14
N GLU A 219 -11.87 -16.10 -10.62
CA GLU A 219 -11.18 -15.07 -11.40
C GLU A 219 -10.33 -14.18 -10.48
N ALA A 220 -10.77 -13.96 -9.23
CA ALA A 220 -10.00 -13.26 -8.22
C ALA A 220 -8.77 -14.05 -7.75
N GLY A 221 -8.83 -15.38 -7.69
CA GLY A 221 -7.72 -16.25 -7.29
C GLY A 221 -6.56 -16.27 -8.29
N ASN A 222 -6.85 -16.01 -9.58
CA ASN A 222 -5.85 -15.91 -10.66
C ASN A 222 -5.42 -14.48 -10.95
N ALA A 223 -5.97 -13.49 -10.25
CA ALA A 223 -5.65 -12.10 -10.49
C ALA A 223 -4.28 -11.75 -9.90
N LEU A 224 -3.26 -11.85 -10.72
CA LEU A 224 -1.93 -11.21 -10.55
C LEU A 224 -2.04 -9.67 -10.53
N HIS A 225 -3.21 -9.12 -10.24
CA HIS A 225 -3.51 -7.71 -10.46
C HIS A 225 -3.82 -7.01 -9.14
N ALA A 226 -3.44 -5.74 -9.08
CA ALA A 226 -3.80 -4.78 -8.04
C ALA A 226 -5.30 -4.84 -7.69
N PRO A 227 -5.70 -4.38 -6.49
CA PRO A 227 -7.11 -4.33 -6.13
C PRO A 227 -7.82 -3.51 -7.20
N ARG A 228 -8.68 -4.14 -7.94
CA ARG A 228 -9.46 -3.46 -8.97
C ARG A 228 -10.67 -2.85 -8.30
N PHE A 229 -10.57 -1.60 -7.95
CA PHE A 229 -11.73 -0.80 -7.57
C PHE A 229 -12.45 -0.22 -8.81
N ASN A 230 -12.27 -0.90 -9.96
CA ASN A 230 -12.98 -0.71 -11.23
C ASN A 230 -13.05 0.76 -11.68
N GLY A 231 -11.91 1.44 -11.71
CA GLY A 231 -11.78 2.84 -12.09
C GLY A 231 -11.84 3.81 -10.90
N LYS A 232 -11.95 3.31 -9.67
CA LYS A 232 -11.89 4.11 -8.43
C LYS A 232 -10.53 4.05 -7.74
N GLU A 233 -9.55 3.35 -8.33
CA GLU A 233 -8.24 3.08 -7.74
C GLU A 233 -7.56 4.37 -7.27
N GLN A 234 -7.63 5.43 -8.08
CA GLN A 234 -7.01 6.70 -7.75
C GLN A 234 -7.70 7.38 -6.56
N GLN A 235 -9.04 7.32 -6.54
CA GLN A 235 -9.83 7.86 -5.42
C GLN A 235 -9.53 7.10 -4.11
N VAL A 236 -9.35 5.79 -4.19
CA VAL A 236 -8.96 4.97 -3.04
C VAL A 236 -7.58 5.39 -2.52
N VAL A 237 -6.60 5.60 -3.39
CA VAL A 237 -5.27 6.08 -3.00
C VAL A 237 -5.36 7.44 -2.31
N ASP A 238 -6.18 8.37 -2.81
CA ASP A 238 -6.39 9.69 -2.21
C ASP A 238 -7.04 9.61 -0.83
N VAL A 239 -8.03 8.73 -0.68
CA VAL A 239 -8.67 8.48 0.62
C VAL A 239 -7.68 7.89 1.61
N VAL A 240 -6.88 6.89 1.19
CA VAL A 240 -5.82 6.29 2.01
C VAL A 240 -4.81 7.36 2.47
N ALA A 241 -4.29 8.15 1.54
CA ALA A 241 -3.31 9.18 1.86
C ALA A 241 -3.87 10.22 2.84
N ARG A 242 -5.08 10.71 2.60
CA ARG A 242 -5.76 11.66 3.50
C ARG A 242 -5.96 11.05 4.89
N TRP A 243 -6.39 9.80 4.96
CA TRP A 243 -6.62 9.13 6.24
C TRP A 243 -5.33 8.90 7.03
N ILE A 244 -4.23 8.56 6.36
CA ILE A 244 -2.90 8.48 7.00
C ILE A 244 -2.56 9.82 7.66
N LEU A 245 -2.75 10.93 6.95
CA LEU A 245 -2.41 12.26 7.43
C LEU A 245 -3.34 12.77 8.53
N THR A 246 -4.66 12.57 8.39
CA THR A 246 -5.67 13.27 9.19
C THR A 246 -6.49 12.37 10.10
N GLY A 247 -6.52 11.07 9.84
CA GLY A 247 -7.42 10.11 10.48
C GLY A 247 -8.86 10.14 9.94
N ALA A 248 -9.15 11.02 8.97
CA ALA A 248 -10.49 11.18 8.40
C ALA A 248 -10.62 10.49 7.04
N ALA A 249 -11.70 9.76 6.83
CA ALA A 249 -12.09 9.17 5.56
C ALA A 249 -13.61 9.31 5.37
N PRO A 250 -14.11 9.32 4.13
CA PRO A 250 -15.54 9.20 3.87
C PRO A 250 -16.02 7.78 4.17
N ASP A 251 -17.31 7.61 4.43
CA ASP A 251 -17.89 6.28 4.62
C ASP A 251 -17.98 5.51 3.29
N GLU A 252 -18.07 6.25 2.17
CA GLU A 252 -18.27 5.68 0.84
C GLU A 252 -17.45 6.39 -0.25
N ILE A 253 -17.04 5.62 -1.27
CA ILE A 253 -16.52 6.10 -2.56
C ILE A 253 -17.51 5.65 -3.63
N ARG A 254 -18.10 6.61 -4.32
CA ARG A 254 -19.10 6.41 -5.38
C ARG A 254 -18.56 6.77 -6.76
#